data_e83cf0c8b1f19cf86e4b45e11087490f
#
_entry.id   e83cf0c8b1f19cf86e4b45e11087490f
#
_cell.length_a   1.000
_cell.length_b   1.000
_cell.length_c   1.000
_cell.angle_alpha   90.00
_cell.angle_beta   90.00
_cell.angle_gamma   90.00
#
_symmetry.space_group_name_H-M   'P 1'
#
loop_
_entity.id
_entity.type
_entity.pdbx_description
1 polymer ?
#
loop_
_entity_poly.entity_id
_entity_poly.type
_entity_poly.pdbx_seq_one_letter_code
_entity_poly.pdbx_strand_id
1 'polypeptide(L)' 'GQQQQRVRVNQMDTKAAYTILEIEATATDDDVKKAYRKMAVKYHPDKVASLGEAHVKSATEKFQKVQEAYELIGKVRGIK' A
#
# COMPACT_ATOMS: atom_id res chain seq x y z
N GLY A 1 -3.54 13.50 24.62
CA GLY A 1 -3.47 13.22 24.05
C GLY A 1 -3.25 13.25 23.72
N GLN A 2 -3.28 13.43 23.76
CA GLN A 2 -3.18 13.35 23.27
C GLN A 2 -2.79 12.97 22.75
N GLN A 3 -2.56 13.03 22.52
CA GLN A 3 -2.19 12.62 21.85
C GLN A 3 -2.08 12.05 21.21
N GLN A 4 -1.94 12.17 21.13
CA GLN A 4 -1.88 11.67 20.37
C GLN A 4 -1.87 11.38 19.57
N GLN A 5 -1.84 11.62 19.21
CA GLN A 5 -1.84 11.40 18.31
C GLN A 5 -1.32 11.22 17.63
N ARG A 6 -0.93 11.23 17.54
CA ARG A 6 -0.36 11.10 16.88
C ARG A 6 0.07 10.43 16.33
N VAL A 7 0.20 10.23 16.23
CA VAL A 7 0.54 9.61 15.69
C VAL A 7 0.61 9.07 15.08
N ARG A 8 0.52 8.90 14.93
CA ARG A 8 0.44 8.26 14.24
C ARG A 8 0.06 8.22 13.07
N VAL A 9 0.13 8.90 12.76
CA VAL A 9 0.00 9.42 11.51
C VAL A 9 0.17 8.45 10.41
N ASN A 10 1.19 7.76 10.43
CA ASN A 10 1.44 6.73 9.46
C ASN A 10 0.97 5.40 9.97
N GLN A 11 0.08 5.47 10.92
CA GLN A 11 -0.47 4.25 11.44
C GLN A 11 -1.66 3.86 10.62
N MET A 12 -1.46 2.89 9.80
CA MET A 12 -2.45 2.36 8.91
C MET A 12 -3.12 1.18 9.59
N ASP A 13 -4.44 1.15 9.67
CA ASP A 13 -5.11 -0.03 10.19
C ASP A 13 -5.31 -1.05 9.08
N THR A 14 -5.69 -2.27 9.46
CA THR A 14 -5.82 -3.36 8.51
C THR A 14 -6.85 -3.06 7.43
N LYS A 15 -7.95 -2.44 7.82
CA LYS A 15 -9.00 -2.09 6.87
C LYS A 15 -8.48 -1.13 5.80
N ALA A 16 -7.73 -0.11 6.23
CA ALA A 16 -7.15 0.85 5.29
C ALA A 16 -6.16 0.15 4.36
N ALA A 17 -5.41 -0.80 4.89
CA ALA A 17 -4.45 -1.54 4.07
C ALA A 17 -5.15 -2.31 2.96
N TYR A 18 -6.26 -2.98 3.27
CA TYR A 18 -7.02 -3.69 2.24
C TYR A 18 -7.57 -2.73 1.19
N THR A 19 -8.05 -1.58 1.63
CA THR A 19 -8.55 -0.56 0.71
C THR A 19 -7.46 -0.07 -0.24
N ILE A 20 -6.26 0.13 0.29
CA ILE A 20 -5.15 0.58 -0.54
C ILE A 20 -4.81 -0.44 -1.61
N LEU A 21 -4.87 -1.73 -1.27
CA LEU A 21 -4.63 -2.77 -2.25
C LEU A 21 -5.85 -3.06 -3.13
N GLU A 22 -6.96 -2.39 -2.85
CA GLU A 22 -8.21 -2.54 -3.62
C GLU A 22 -8.76 -3.96 -3.55
N ILE A 23 -8.65 -4.58 -2.38
CA ILE A 23 -9.17 -5.91 -2.13
C ILE A 23 -9.99 -5.88 -0.84
N GLU A 24 -10.71 -6.96 -0.60
CA GLU A 24 -11.50 -7.08 0.62
C GLU A 24 -10.77 -7.91 1.66
N ALA A 25 -11.19 -7.76 2.90
CA ALA A 25 -10.57 -8.50 4.00
C ALA A 25 -10.73 -10.01 3.84
N THR A 26 -11.70 -10.44 3.06
CA THR A 26 -11.94 -11.85 2.79
C THR A 26 -11.06 -12.42 1.66
N ALA A 27 -10.26 -11.57 1.01
CA ALA A 27 -9.38 -12.02 -0.06
C ALA A 27 -8.40 -13.07 0.45
N THR A 28 -8.02 -14.00 -0.41
CA THR A 28 -7.05 -15.03 -0.05
C THR A 28 -5.65 -14.44 0.00
N ASP A 29 -4.71 -15.18 0.59
CA ASP A 29 -3.30 -14.73 0.61
C ASP A 29 -2.77 -14.56 -0.80
N ASP A 30 -3.15 -15.45 -1.71
CA ASP A 30 -2.75 -15.30 -3.12
C ASP A 30 -3.31 -14.03 -3.72
N ASP A 31 -4.55 -13.70 -3.39
CA ASP A 31 -5.16 -12.47 -3.88
C ASP A 31 -4.41 -11.24 -3.35
N VAL A 32 -3.97 -11.31 -2.11
CA VAL A 32 -3.19 -10.22 -1.52
C VAL A 32 -1.89 -10.03 -2.29
N LYS A 33 -1.19 -11.13 -2.57
CA LYS A 33 0.07 -11.07 -3.31
C LYS A 33 -0.12 -10.56 -4.72
N LYS A 34 -1.18 -11.01 -5.39
CA LYS A 34 -1.48 -10.55 -6.74
C LYS A 34 -1.81 -9.07 -6.74
N ALA A 35 -2.60 -8.61 -5.76
CA ALA A 35 -2.96 -7.21 -5.66
C ALA A 35 -1.72 -6.35 -5.46
N TYR A 36 -0.82 -6.79 -4.58
CA TYR A 36 0.42 -6.07 -4.36
C TYR A 36 1.24 -5.95 -5.65
N ARG A 37 1.41 -7.06 -6.36
CA ARG A 37 2.19 -7.05 -7.60
C ARG A 37 1.55 -6.13 -8.64
N LYS A 38 0.24 -6.18 -8.75
CA LYS A 38 -0.48 -5.32 -9.69
C LYS A 38 -0.26 -3.85 -9.36
N MET A 39 -0.37 -3.50 -8.08
CA MET A 39 -0.16 -2.13 -7.66
C MET A 39 1.29 -1.69 -7.81
N ALA A 40 2.22 -2.59 -7.53
CA ALA A 40 3.64 -2.28 -7.68
C ALA A 40 3.98 -1.96 -9.13
N VAL A 41 3.42 -2.71 -10.07
CA VAL A 41 3.63 -2.44 -11.49
C VAL A 41 2.98 -1.12 -11.88
N LYS A 42 1.77 -0.88 -11.40
CA LYS A 42 1.00 0.30 -11.75
C LYS A 42 1.70 1.59 -11.32
N TYR A 43 2.30 1.58 -10.13
CA TYR A 43 2.89 2.79 -9.55
C TYR A 43 4.41 2.79 -9.57
N HIS A 44 5.03 1.85 -10.28
CA HIS A 44 6.48 1.81 -10.33
C HIS A 44 7.02 3.08 -10.99
N PRO A 45 8.04 3.71 -10.37
CA PRO A 45 8.56 4.97 -10.92
C PRO A 45 9.00 4.88 -12.38
N ASP A 46 9.60 3.77 -12.79
CA ASP A 46 10.04 3.60 -14.16
C ASP A 46 8.87 3.64 -15.13
N LYS A 47 7.73 3.11 -14.70
CA LYS A 47 6.56 3.05 -15.54
C LYS A 47 5.96 4.42 -15.80
N VAL A 48 6.04 5.30 -14.81
CA VAL A 48 5.44 6.63 -14.90
C VAL A 48 6.44 7.72 -15.23
N ALA A 49 7.72 7.37 -15.42
CA ALA A 49 8.76 8.36 -15.64
C ALA A 49 8.47 9.22 -16.87
N SER A 50 7.88 8.64 -17.90
CA SER A 50 7.58 9.36 -19.13
C SER A 50 6.42 10.35 -18.95
N LEU A 51 5.69 10.28 -17.84
CA LEU A 51 4.54 11.14 -17.62
C LEU A 51 4.91 12.45 -16.90
N GLY A 52 6.17 12.60 -16.49
CA GLY A 52 6.65 13.83 -15.88
C GLY A 52 6.86 13.71 -14.39
N GLU A 53 7.54 14.72 -13.83
CA GLU A 53 7.93 14.69 -12.41
C GLU A 53 6.77 14.62 -11.46
N ALA A 54 5.70 15.34 -11.75
CA ALA A 54 4.54 15.35 -10.86
C ALA A 54 3.93 13.96 -10.76
N HIS A 55 3.88 13.24 -11.87
CA HIS A 55 3.35 11.88 -11.89
C HIS A 55 4.29 10.92 -11.16
N VAL A 56 5.60 11.09 -11.33
CA VAL A 56 6.57 10.25 -10.64
C VAL A 56 6.45 10.44 -9.14
N LYS A 57 6.34 11.67 -8.68
CA LYS A 57 6.22 11.96 -7.26
C LYS A 57 4.94 11.34 -6.69
N SER A 58 3.82 11.53 -7.37
CA SER A 58 2.56 10.98 -6.94
C SER A 58 2.59 9.45 -6.88
N ALA A 59 3.17 8.84 -7.91
CA ALA A 59 3.28 7.38 -7.97
C ALA A 59 4.19 6.85 -6.86
N THR A 60 5.29 7.56 -6.57
CA THR A 60 6.19 7.15 -5.51
C THR A 60 5.48 7.13 -4.16
N GLU A 61 4.69 8.16 -3.87
CA GLU A 61 3.94 8.23 -2.63
C GLU A 61 2.94 7.09 -2.54
N LYS A 62 2.23 6.81 -3.63
CA LYS A 62 1.28 5.71 -3.65
C LYS A 62 1.97 4.37 -3.53
N PHE A 63 3.12 4.22 -4.17
CA PHE A 63 3.89 2.99 -4.08
C PHE A 63 4.30 2.71 -2.63
N GLN A 64 4.75 3.75 -1.93
CA GLN A 64 5.09 3.61 -0.51
C GLN A 64 3.91 3.14 0.32
N LYS A 65 2.73 3.71 0.05
CA LYS A 65 1.52 3.29 0.76
C LYS A 65 1.17 1.83 0.46
N VAL A 66 1.34 1.42 -0.79
CA VAL A 66 1.10 0.05 -1.19
C VAL A 66 2.04 -0.90 -0.44
N GLN A 67 3.31 -0.53 -0.33
CA GLN A 67 4.28 -1.35 0.40
C GLN A 67 3.92 -1.46 1.88
N GLU A 68 3.54 -0.33 2.49
CA GLU A 68 3.13 -0.32 3.89
C GLU A 68 1.90 -1.20 4.12
N ALA A 69 0.94 -1.09 3.20
CA ALA A 69 -0.27 -1.89 3.29
C ALA A 69 0.04 -3.38 3.20
N TYR A 70 0.89 -3.74 2.26
CA TYR A 70 1.25 -5.14 2.08
C TYR A 70 1.99 -5.68 3.30
N GLU A 71 2.91 -4.88 3.85
CA GLU A 71 3.64 -5.29 5.04
C GLU A 71 2.71 -5.52 6.22
N LEU A 72 1.76 -4.62 6.42
CA LEU A 72 0.82 -4.75 7.51
C LEU A 72 -0.02 -6.00 7.36
N ILE A 73 -0.59 -6.21 6.18
CA ILE A 73 -1.42 -7.37 5.92
C ILE A 73 -0.59 -8.65 6.08
N GLY A 74 0.65 -8.62 5.60
CA GLY A 74 1.53 -9.75 5.73
C GLY A 74 1.77 -10.14 7.19
N LYS A 75 1.96 -9.15 8.04
CA LYS A 75 2.14 -9.39 9.47
C LYS A 75 0.88 -9.98 10.09
N VAL A 76 -0.25 -9.38 9.78
CA VAL A 76 -1.52 -9.81 10.37
C VAL A 76 -1.86 -11.23 9.94
N ARG A 77 -1.58 -11.57 8.69
CA ARG A 77 -1.92 -12.91 8.16
C ARG A 77 -0.80 -13.92 8.32
N GLY A 78 0.40 -13.49 8.63
CA GLY A 78 1.56 -14.38 8.67
C GLY A 78 2.06 -14.77 7.31
N ILE A 79 1.87 -13.93 6.31
CA ILE A 79 2.40 -14.17 4.96
C ILE A 79 3.88 -13.86 4.94
N LYS A 80 4.64 -14.71 4.29
CA LYS A 80 6.08 -14.49 4.15
C LYS A 80 6.48 -14.02 2.78
#